data_d53c1032e87403807c0324acdd83db2a
#
_entry.id   d53c1032e87403807c0324acdd83db2a
#
_cell.length_a   1.000
_cell.length_b   1.000
_cell.length_c   1.000
_cell.angle_alpha   90.00
_cell.angle_beta   90.00
_cell.angle_gamma   90.00
#
_symmetry.space_group_name_H-M   'P 1'
#
loop_
_entity.id
_entity.type
_entity.pdbx_description
1 polymer ?
#
loop_
_entity_poly.entity_id
_entity_poly.type
_entity_poly.pdbx_seq_one_letter_code
_entity_poly.pdbx_strand_id
1 'polypeptide(L)'
;MGKPIIDIDLHGMFRDEAIKAIDKALKSADSGTYQIRLVHGYNHGTSLKNMIIDEYRYHPKVLRVQPGDNLGTTVLVLREL
;
A
#
# COMPACT_ATOMS: atom_id res chain seq x y z
N MET A 1 -6.11 -8.63 -17.37
CA MET A 1 -4.77 -8.36 -16.87
C MET A 1 -4.79 -7.16 -15.93
N GLY A 2 -4.19 -7.30 -14.76
CA GLY A 2 -4.12 -6.22 -13.81
C GLY A 2 -3.11 -5.16 -14.19
N LYS A 3 -3.20 -3.99 -13.58
CA LYS A 3 -2.20 -2.93 -13.74
C LYS A 3 -0.91 -3.35 -13.03
N PRO A 4 0.26 -3.08 -13.62
CA PRO A 4 1.54 -3.36 -12.94
C PRO A 4 1.66 -2.63 -11.60
N ILE A 5 1.19 -1.40 -11.54
CA ILE A 5 1.22 -0.56 -10.33
C ILE A 5 -0.17 -0.03 -10.08
N ILE A 6 -0.65 -0.23 -8.85
CA ILE A 6 -1.92 0.33 -8.40
C ILE A 6 -1.60 1.50 -7.46
N ASP A 7 -2.16 2.66 -7.74
CA ASP A 7 -2.00 3.84 -6.89
C ASP A 7 -3.25 4.06 -6.06
N ILE A 8 -3.10 4.22 -4.76
CA ILE A 8 -4.21 4.50 -3.85
C ILE A 8 -3.87 5.71 -3.00
N ASP A 9 -4.75 6.70 -3.01
CA ASP A 9 -4.61 7.87 -2.18
C ASP A 9 -5.36 7.64 -0.87
N LEU A 10 -4.59 7.55 0.21
CA LEU A 10 -5.10 7.31 1.55
C LEU A 10 -5.11 8.58 2.42
N HIS A 11 -4.60 9.70 1.89
CA HIS A 11 -4.45 10.88 2.73
C HIS A 11 -5.81 11.32 3.28
N GLY A 12 -5.85 11.69 4.55
CA GLY A 12 -7.09 12.08 5.21
C GLY A 12 -7.99 10.93 5.63
N MET A 13 -7.66 9.70 5.28
CA MET A 13 -8.45 8.54 5.71
C MET A 13 -8.14 8.16 7.15
N PHE A 14 -9.15 7.67 7.85
CA PHE A 14 -8.96 7.00 9.12
C PHE A 14 -8.39 5.59 8.86
N ARG A 15 -7.81 5.02 9.91
CA ARG A 15 -7.17 3.71 9.84
C ARG A 15 -8.07 2.64 9.20
N ASP A 16 -9.32 2.55 9.65
CA ASP A 16 -10.25 1.53 9.14
C ASP A 16 -10.59 1.72 7.68
N GLU A 17 -10.72 2.97 7.25
CA GLU A 17 -10.98 3.29 5.84
C GLU A 17 -9.78 2.90 4.97
N ALA A 18 -8.58 3.22 5.45
CA ALA A 18 -7.34 2.88 4.73
C ALA A 18 -7.17 1.37 4.60
N ILE A 19 -7.42 0.63 5.67
CA ILE A 19 -7.34 -0.84 5.66
C ILE A 19 -8.30 -1.42 4.62
N LYS A 20 -9.53 -0.94 4.59
CA LYS A 20 -10.53 -1.40 3.61
C LYS A 20 -10.06 -1.15 2.17
N ALA A 21 -9.51 0.04 1.92
CA ALA A 21 -9.04 0.39 0.59
C ALA A 21 -7.86 -0.49 0.17
N ILE A 22 -6.92 -0.73 1.07
CA ILE A 22 -5.75 -1.56 0.79
C ILE A 22 -6.16 -3.02 0.58
N ASP A 23 -7.02 -3.55 1.44
CA ASP A 23 -7.49 -4.93 1.32
C ASP A 23 -8.23 -5.16 0.01
N LYS A 24 -9.02 -4.19 -0.42
CA LYS A 24 -9.72 -4.26 -1.70
C LYS A 24 -8.73 -4.33 -2.86
N ALA A 25 -7.68 -3.50 -2.80
CA ALA A 25 -6.65 -3.50 -3.84
C ALA A 25 -5.87 -4.82 -3.86
N LEU A 26 -5.52 -5.36 -2.70
CA LEU A 26 -4.84 -6.66 -2.61
C LEU A 26 -5.70 -7.78 -3.16
N LYS A 27 -7.00 -7.72 -2.92
CA LYS A 27 -7.95 -8.71 -3.43
C LYS A 27 -8.05 -8.66 -4.96
N SER A 28 -8.01 -7.47 -5.53
CA SER A 28 -8.10 -7.30 -6.98
C SER A 28 -6.78 -7.50 -7.70
N ALA A 29 -5.66 -7.49 -6.98
CA ALA A 29 -4.35 -7.67 -7.57
C ALA A 29 -4.19 -9.10 -8.10
N ASP A 30 -3.67 -9.20 -9.31
CA ASP A 30 -3.43 -10.49 -9.97
C ASP A 30 -1.94 -10.67 -10.28
N SER A 31 -1.62 -11.68 -11.09
CA SER A 31 -0.24 -11.97 -11.44
C SER A 31 0.46 -10.86 -12.23
N GLY A 32 -0.29 -9.91 -12.77
CA GLY A 32 0.25 -8.77 -13.49
C GLY A 32 0.50 -7.55 -12.60
N THR A 33 0.13 -7.61 -11.33
CA THR A 33 0.31 -6.50 -10.40
C THR A 33 1.58 -6.71 -9.57
N TYR A 34 2.53 -5.79 -9.67
CA TYR A 34 3.81 -5.87 -8.98
C TYR A 34 3.87 -5.03 -7.72
N GLN A 35 3.20 -3.89 -7.72
CA GLN A 35 3.27 -2.93 -6.61
C GLN A 35 1.93 -2.27 -6.37
N ILE A 36 1.68 -1.92 -5.10
CA ILE A 36 0.60 -1.02 -4.70
C ILE A 36 1.26 0.17 -4.02
N ARG A 37 1.10 1.36 -4.61
CA ARG A 37 1.65 2.59 -4.04
C ARG A 37 0.58 3.28 -3.22
N LEU A 38 0.90 3.54 -1.97
CA LEU A 38 -0.03 4.10 -0.99
C LEU A 38 0.41 5.51 -0.62
N VAL A 39 -0.37 6.49 -1.02
CA VAL A 39 -0.11 7.89 -0.72
C VAL A 39 -0.82 8.24 0.58
N HIS A 40 -0.09 8.34 1.68
CA HIS A 40 -0.65 8.64 3.00
C HIS A 40 -0.44 10.08 3.45
N GLY A 41 0.45 10.82 2.77
CA GLY A 41 0.73 12.20 3.08
C GLY A 41 1.83 12.38 4.13
N TYR A 42 2.19 13.63 4.39
CA TYR A 42 3.31 13.96 5.28
C TYR A 42 2.88 14.23 6.73
N ASN A 43 1.86 15.09 6.91
CA ASN A 43 1.57 15.63 8.24
C ASN A 43 0.97 14.60 9.20
N HIS A 44 -0.13 13.98 8.81
CA HIS A 44 -0.78 12.96 9.62
C HIS A 44 -0.54 11.57 9.06
N GLY A 45 0.31 11.47 8.06
CA GLY A 45 0.59 10.24 7.37
C GLY A 45 1.45 9.25 8.15
N THR A 46 2.15 9.69 9.20
CA THR A 46 3.00 8.81 10.01
C THR A 46 2.19 7.68 10.65
N SER A 47 1.01 8.01 11.14
CA SER A 47 0.09 7.02 11.73
C SER A 47 -0.33 5.98 10.70
N LEU A 48 -0.69 6.42 9.48
CA LEU A 48 -1.04 5.51 8.40
C LEU A 48 0.17 4.71 7.93
N LYS A 49 1.33 5.35 7.83
CA LYS A 49 2.57 4.68 7.44
C LYS A 49 2.90 3.54 8.40
N ASN A 50 2.83 3.80 9.70
CA ASN A 50 3.10 2.78 10.72
C ASN A 50 2.09 1.65 10.65
N MET A 51 0.82 1.96 10.45
CA MET A 51 -0.22 0.96 10.28
C MET A 51 0.07 0.07 9.08
N ILE A 52 0.44 0.66 7.96
CA ILE A 52 0.75 -0.08 6.73
C ILE A 52 1.88 -1.07 6.98
N ILE A 53 2.95 -0.61 7.60
CA ILE A 53 4.09 -1.47 7.91
C ILE A 53 3.67 -2.62 8.83
N ASP A 54 2.96 -2.30 9.91
CA ASP A 54 2.57 -3.29 10.92
C ASP A 54 1.58 -4.32 10.37
N GLU A 55 0.61 -3.88 9.58
CA GLU A 55 -0.47 -4.75 9.12
C GLU A 55 -0.09 -5.57 7.88
N TYR A 56 0.80 -5.07 7.04
CA TYR A 56 1.01 -5.68 5.72
C TYR A 56 2.39 -6.29 5.51
N ARG A 57 3.36 -6.04 6.38
CA ARG A 57 4.71 -6.58 6.17
C ARG A 57 4.77 -8.11 6.13
N TYR A 58 3.85 -8.78 6.78
CA TYR A 58 3.76 -10.24 6.80
C TYR A 58 2.54 -10.78 6.05
N HIS A 59 1.87 -9.93 5.29
CA HIS A 59 0.70 -10.35 4.51
C HIS A 59 1.13 -11.37 3.44
N PRO A 60 0.36 -12.44 3.23
CA PRO A 60 0.74 -13.48 2.26
C PRO A 60 1.00 -13.00 0.84
N LYS A 61 0.33 -11.93 0.41
CA LYS A 61 0.51 -11.37 -0.93
C LYS A 61 1.61 -10.32 -1.02
N VAL A 62 2.18 -9.90 0.11
CA VAL A 62 3.16 -8.81 0.15
C VAL A 62 4.53 -9.39 0.39
N LEU A 63 5.46 -9.17 -0.55
CA LEU A 63 6.85 -9.57 -0.41
C LEU A 63 7.57 -8.71 0.61
N ARG A 64 7.37 -7.39 0.50
CA ARG A 64 7.96 -6.43 1.43
C ARG A 64 7.24 -5.10 1.35
N VAL A 65 7.41 -4.30 2.38
CA VAL A 65 6.94 -2.93 2.45
C VAL A 65 8.17 -2.02 2.38
N GLN A 66 8.15 -1.04 1.48
CA GLN A 66 9.30 -0.15 1.30
C GLN A 66 8.85 1.30 1.12
N PRO A 67 9.74 2.28 1.37
CA PRO A 67 9.42 3.68 1.10
C PRO A 67 9.17 3.89 -0.39
N GLY A 68 8.27 4.84 -0.69
CA GLY A 68 8.04 5.27 -2.07
C GLY A 68 9.00 6.37 -2.49
N ASP A 69 8.62 7.10 -3.53
CA ASP A 69 9.46 8.17 -4.11
C ASP A 69 9.63 9.36 -3.17
N ASN A 70 8.74 9.51 -2.21
CA ASN A 70 8.79 10.61 -1.24
C ASN A 70 8.30 10.13 0.11
N LEU A 71 8.44 11.00 1.13
CA LEU A 71 8.08 10.66 2.51
C LEU A 71 6.59 10.45 2.72
N GLY A 72 5.77 10.90 1.80
CA GLY A 72 4.32 10.76 1.88
C GLY A 72 3.78 9.50 1.20
N THR A 73 4.66 8.61 0.73
CA THR A 73 4.27 7.42 -0.02
C THR A 73 4.98 6.18 0.50
N THR A 74 4.24 5.09 0.62
CA THR A 74 4.77 3.77 0.99
C THR A 74 4.30 2.76 -0.05
N VAL A 75 5.17 1.82 -0.39
CA VAL A 75 4.90 0.84 -1.45
C VAL A 75 4.82 -0.55 -0.87
N LEU A 76 3.77 -1.27 -1.25
CA LEU A 76 3.67 -2.71 -1.04
C LEU A 76 4.19 -3.40 -2.30
N VAL A 77 5.28 -4.13 -2.19
CA VAL A 77 5.82 -4.90 -3.30
C VAL A 77 5.21 -6.28 -3.26
N LEU A 78 4.51 -6.65 -4.32
CA LEU A 78 3.81 -7.93 -4.41
C LEU A 78 4.60 -8.97 -5.18
N ARG A 79 5.34 -8.54 -6.18
CA ARG A 79 6.17 -9.39 -7.04
C ARG A 79 7.41 -8.65 -7.46
N GLU A 80 8.46 -9.39 -7.76
CA GLU A 80 9.66 -8.83 -8.37
C GLU A 80 9.72 -9.20 -9.83
N LEU A 81 10.26 -8.31 -10.62
CA LEU A 81 10.48 -8.54 -12.05
C LEU A 81 11.64 -9.50 -12.29
#